data_3b9fed56e3c6ff910773d8b1ececd8c1
#
_entry.id   3b9fed56e3c6ff910773d8b1ececd8c1
#
_cell.length_a   1.000
_cell.length_b   1.000
_cell.length_c   1.000
_cell.angle_alpha   90.00
_cell.angle_beta   90.00
_cell.angle_gamma   90.00
#
_symmetry.space_group_name_H-M   'P 1'
#
loop_
_entity.id
_entity.type
_entity.pdbx_description
1 polymer ?
#
loop_
_entity_poly.entity_id
_entity_poly.type
_entity_poly.pdbx_seq_one_letter_code
_entity_poly.pdbx_strand_id
1 'polypeptide(L)'
;SDEDIAAVVEELGKAWGGLDGFVHSIGFAPREAIAGDFLEGLSRESFKIAMDISAYSYPAMAKAFLPLMKGRQASVLTLTYLGSERVVPNYNTMGLAKAALESSTRYLAASLGREGIRANAISAGPIKTLAASGIQDFGKLLHVMEQAAPLGRTVTTEEVGNTAAFL
;
A
#
# COMPACT_ATOMS: atom_id res chain seq x y z
N SER A 1 -9.44 1.96 -12.93
CA SER A 1 -10.87 2.27 -12.70
C SER A 1 -11.58 1.09 -12.06
N ASP A 2 -12.84 1.28 -11.62
CA ASP A 2 -13.66 0.19 -11.08
C ASP A 2 -14.00 -0.84 -12.16
N GLU A 3 -14.09 -0.41 -13.42
CA GLU A 3 -14.29 -1.28 -14.59
C GLU A 3 -13.09 -2.20 -14.81
N ASP A 4 -11.86 -1.68 -14.67
CA ASP A 4 -10.65 -2.50 -14.78
C ASP A 4 -10.58 -3.54 -13.64
N ILE A 5 -10.92 -3.13 -12.42
CA ILE A 5 -11.00 -4.05 -11.28
C ILE A 5 -12.02 -5.16 -11.55
N ALA A 6 -13.21 -4.81 -12.06
CA ALA A 6 -14.26 -5.78 -12.39
C ALA A 6 -13.81 -6.75 -13.49
N ALA A 7 -13.12 -6.26 -14.53
CA ALA A 7 -12.59 -7.11 -15.59
C ALA A 7 -11.55 -8.11 -15.06
N VAL A 8 -10.65 -7.68 -14.17
CA VAL A 8 -9.66 -8.57 -13.54
C VAL A 8 -10.36 -9.64 -12.67
N VAL A 9 -11.40 -9.27 -11.91
CA VAL A 9 -12.19 -10.23 -11.11
C VAL A 9 -12.81 -11.30 -12.00
N GLU A 10 -13.39 -10.90 -13.12
CA GLU A 10 -14.02 -11.83 -14.08
C GLU A 10 -12.98 -12.81 -14.66
N GLU A 11 -11.85 -12.30 -15.11
CA GLU A 11 -10.79 -13.13 -15.68
C GLU A 11 -10.18 -14.11 -14.65
N LEU A 12 -9.92 -13.65 -13.42
CA LEU A 12 -9.44 -14.52 -12.36
C LEU A 12 -10.47 -15.57 -11.96
N GLY A 13 -11.76 -15.20 -11.91
CA GLY A 13 -12.84 -16.13 -11.65
C GLY A 13 -12.93 -17.24 -12.69
N LYS A 14 -12.75 -16.92 -13.98
CA LYS A 14 -12.70 -17.89 -15.07
C LYS A 14 -11.47 -18.80 -14.99
N ALA A 15 -10.30 -18.21 -14.68
CA ALA A 15 -9.03 -18.92 -14.72
C ALA A 15 -8.84 -19.85 -13.50
N TRP A 16 -9.22 -19.37 -12.30
CA TRP A 16 -8.90 -20.04 -11.02
C TRP A 16 -10.12 -20.49 -10.22
N GLY A 17 -11.31 -19.99 -10.51
CA GLY A 17 -12.54 -20.29 -9.79
C GLY A 17 -12.60 -19.75 -8.35
N GLY A 18 -11.51 -19.19 -7.83
CA GLY A 18 -11.43 -18.61 -6.50
C GLY A 18 -10.04 -18.06 -6.19
N LEU A 19 -9.94 -17.33 -5.07
CA LEU A 19 -8.73 -16.61 -4.69
C LEU A 19 -8.46 -16.76 -3.19
N ASP A 20 -7.26 -17.17 -2.82
CA ASP A 20 -6.86 -17.33 -1.42
C ASP A 20 -6.30 -16.05 -0.82
N GLY A 21 -6.21 -14.98 -1.60
CA GLY A 21 -5.83 -13.66 -1.17
C GLY A 21 -5.21 -12.81 -2.27
N PHE A 22 -4.86 -11.59 -1.92
CA PHE A 22 -4.10 -10.72 -2.82
C PHE A 22 -3.20 -9.76 -2.04
N VAL A 23 -2.13 -9.33 -2.69
CA VAL A 23 -1.24 -8.28 -2.20
C VAL A 23 -1.50 -7.00 -3.00
N HIS A 24 -1.99 -5.97 -2.30
CA HIS A 24 -2.14 -4.64 -2.85
C HIS A 24 -0.81 -3.89 -2.69
N SER A 25 -0.09 -3.73 -3.78
CA SER A 25 1.17 -2.96 -3.81
C SER A 25 1.10 -1.79 -4.79
N ILE A 26 -0.05 -1.11 -4.79
CA ILE A 26 -0.37 0.02 -5.67
C ILE A 26 -0.19 1.32 -4.87
N GLY A 27 0.49 2.28 -5.48
CA GLY A 27 0.63 3.61 -4.92
C GLY A 27 1.12 4.58 -5.97
N PHE A 28 0.51 5.75 -6.02
CA PHE A 28 0.90 6.83 -6.90
C PHE A 28 0.50 8.18 -6.32
N ALA A 29 1.35 9.16 -6.47
CA ALA A 29 1.02 10.57 -6.30
C ALA A 29 1.73 11.40 -7.39
N PRO A 30 1.12 12.47 -7.89
CA PRO A 30 1.79 13.42 -8.78
C PRO A 30 3.07 13.95 -8.14
N ARG A 31 4.08 14.23 -8.97
CA ARG A 31 5.42 14.60 -8.48
C ARG A 31 5.41 15.82 -7.58
N GLU A 32 4.61 16.83 -7.90
CA GLU A 32 4.44 18.04 -7.09
C GLU A 32 3.91 17.76 -5.68
N ALA A 33 3.11 16.70 -5.53
CA ALA A 33 2.53 16.29 -4.25
C ALA A 33 3.52 15.55 -3.32
N ILE A 34 4.70 15.19 -3.84
CA ILE A 34 5.76 14.44 -3.14
C ILE A 34 7.15 15.09 -3.32
N ALA A 35 7.19 16.39 -3.51
CA ALA A 35 8.44 17.14 -3.66
C ALA A 35 8.36 18.46 -2.89
N GLY A 36 9.48 18.90 -2.31
CA GLY A 36 9.60 20.20 -1.63
C GLY A 36 8.72 20.32 -0.39
N ASP A 37 8.26 21.53 -0.12
CA ASP A 37 7.37 21.83 1.00
C ASP A 37 5.94 21.25 0.77
N PHE A 38 5.34 20.77 1.84
CA PHE A 38 4.01 20.17 1.78
C PHE A 38 2.93 21.13 1.27
N LEU A 39 2.92 22.36 1.77
CA LEU A 39 1.90 23.35 1.40
C LEU A 39 2.09 23.88 -0.03
N GLU A 40 3.34 23.99 -0.49
CA GLU A 40 3.64 24.42 -1.87
C GLU A 40 3.17 23.39 -2.90
N GLY A 41 3.34 22.09 -2.60
CA GLY A 41 2.93 20.99 -3.47
C GLY A 41 1.47 20.57 -3.34
N LEU A 42 0.74 21.14 -2.37
CA LEU A 42 -0.64 20.74 -2.09
C LEU A 42 -1.62 21.35 -3.09
N SER A 43 -2.30 20.50 -3.85
CA SER A 43 -3.43 20.90 -4.67
C SER A 43 -4.59 19.92 -4.47
N ARG A 44 -5.83 20.40 -4.73
CA ARG A 44 -7.03 19.54 -4.66
C ARG A 44 -6.93 18.36 -5.61
N GLU A 45 -6.41 18.57 -6.80
CA GLU A 45 -6.32 17.53 -7.82
C GLU A 45 -5.24 16.50 -7.47
N SER A 46 -4.03 16.93 -7.10
CA SER A 46 -2.98 15.99 -6.72
C SER A 46 -3.33 15.22 -5.45
N PHE A 47 -4.01 15.85 -4.49
CA PHE A 47 -4.52 15.18 -3.31
C PHE A 47 -5.55 14.09 -3.67
N LYS A 48 -6.52 14.43 -4.53
CA LYS A 48 -7.54 13.49 -4.99
C LYS A 48 -6.92 12.28 -5.71
N ILE A 49 -5.99 12.52 -6.63
CA ILE A 49 -5.29 11.46 -7.36
C ILE A 49 -4.54 10.54 -6.41
N ALA A 50 -3.78 11.10 -5.47
CA ALA A 50 -3.01 10.32 -4.51
C ALA A 50 -3.92 9.45 -3.62
N MET A 51 -5.03 10.01 -3.12
CA MET A 51 -5.99 9.30 -2.28
C MET A 51 -6.74 8.21 -3.05
N ASP A 52 -7.18 8.50 -4.26
CA ASP A 52 -7.91 7.56 -5.11
C ASP A 52 -7.03 6.33 -5.43
N ILE A 53 -5.83 6.57 -5.97
CA ILE A 53 -4.96 5.48 -6.40
C ILE A 53 -4.32 4.75 -5.22
N SER A 54 -3.85 5.48 -4.19
CA SER A 54 -3.02 4.87 -3.14
C SER A 54 -3.78 4.43 -1.90
N ALA A 55 -5.03 4.87 -1.71
CA ALA A 55 -5.84 4.51 -0.54
C ALA A 55 -7.14 3.82 -0.93
N TYR A 56 -7.95 4.41 -1.82
CA TYR A 56 -9.26 3.87 -2.19
C TYR A 56 -9.14 2.52 -2.93
N SER A 57 -8.16 2.35 -3.79
CA SER A 57 -7.99 1.14 -4.60
C SER A 57 -7.91 -0.15 -3.77
N TYR A 58 -7.36 -0.11 -2.56
CA TYR A 58 -7.27 -1.29 -1.69
C TYR A 58 -8.64 -1.81 -1.21
N PRO A 59 -9.48 -1.02 -0.56
CA PRO A 59 -10.83 -1.47 -0.19
C PRO A 59 -11.73 -1.73 -1.41
N ALA A 60 -11.53 -1.02 -2.52
CA ALA A 60 -12.25 -1.28 -3.77
C ALA A 60 -11.94 -2.68 -4.32
N MET A 61 -10.65 -3.04 -4.39
CA MET A 61 -10.22 -4.39 -4.78
C MET A 61 -10.71 -5.45 -3.79
N ALA A 62 -10.61 -5.21 -2.49
CA ALA A 62 -11.10 -6.15 -1.48
C ALA A 62 -12.60 -6.42 -1.62
N LYS A 63 -13.39 -5.38 -1.88
CA LYS A 63 -14.83 -5.51 -2.17
C LYS A 63 -15.10 -6.32 -3.44
N ALA A 64 -14.37 -6.03 -4.51
CA ALA A 64 -14.59 -6.67 -5.80
C ALA A 64 -14.16 -8.15 -5.81
N PHE A 65 -13.04 -8.48 -5.13
CA PHE A 65 -12.55 -9.86 -5.02
C PHE A 65 -13.26 -10.70 -3.96
N LEU A 66 -14.07 -10.10 -3.08
CA LEU A 66 -14.75 -10.81 -2.00
C LEU A 66 -15.49 -12.07 -2.46
N PRO A 67 -16.26 -12.09 -3.57
CA PRO A 67 -16.94 -13.30 -4.02
C PRO A 67 -16.01 -14.46 -4.32
N LEU A 68 -14.78 -14.19 -4.78
CA LEU A 68 -13.77 -15.22 -5.09
C LEU A 68 -13.02 -15.71 -3.84
N MET A 69 -13.10 -14.97 -2.74
CA MET A 69 -12.39 -15.28 -1.48
C MET A 69 -13.28 -15.95 -0.43
N LYS A 70 -14.60 -15.86 -0.54
CA LYS A 70 -15.53 -16.42 0.45
C LYS A 70 -15.33 -17.90 0.65
N GLY A 71 -15.29 -18.33 1.93
CA GLY A 71 -15.13 -19.73 2.31
C GLY A 71 -13.70 -20.30 2.18
N ARG A 72 -12.70 -19.45 1.85
CA ARG A 72 -11.33 -19.88 1.57
C ARG A 72 -10.30 -19.53 2.66
N GLN A 73 -10.71 -18.89 3.75
CA GLN A 73 -9.79 -18.38 4.79
C GLN A 73 -8.69 -17.46 4.20
N ALA A 74 -9.08 -16.63 3.26
CA ALA A 74 -8.17 -15.83 2.47
C ALA A 74 -7.44 -14.74 3.30
N SER A 75 -6.39 -14.17 2.73
CA SER A 75 -5.66 -13.05 3.31
C SER A 75 -5.54 -11.90 2.30
N VAL A 76 -5.84 -10.69 2.74
CA VAL A 76 -5.58 -9.48 1.95
C VAL A 76 -4.52 -8.64 2.64
N LEU A 77 -3.55 -8.18 1.88
CA LEU A 77 -2.36 -7.52 2.37
C LEU A 77 -2.11 -6.22 1.59
N THR A 78 -1.67 -5.17 2.28
CA THR A 78 -1.16 -3.96 1.62
C THR A 78 0.20 -3.56 2.17
N LEU A 79 0.90 -2.69 1.43
CA LEU A 79 2.19 -2.14 1.83
C LEU A 79 2.02 -0.68 2.24
N THR A 80 2.41 -0.37 3.46
CA THR A 80 2.43 0.98 4.01
C THR A 80 3.85 1.44 4.35
N TYR A 81 3.98 2.61 4.93
CA TYR A 81 5.26 3.19 5.28
C TYR A 81 5.12 4.16 6.45
N LEU A 82 6.17 4.33 7.23
CA LEU A 82 6.27 5.18 8.42
C LEU A 82 5.75 6.62 8.20
N GLY A 83 5.74 7.11 6.96
CA GLY A 83 5.16 8.41 6.61
C GLY A 83 3.67 8.55 6.92
N SER A 84 2.96 7.47 7.23
CA SER A 84 1.59 7.47 7.76
C SER A 84 1.49 8.02 9.18
N GLU A 85 2.54 7.84 9.99
CA GLU A 85 2.59 8.18 11.41
C GLU A 85 3.50 9.36 11.72
N ARG A 86 4.53 9.57 10.90
CA ARG A 86 5.55 10.61 11.10
C ARG A 86 5.77 11.40 9.83
N VAL A 87 6.14 12.65 9.99
CA VAL A 87 6.55 13.49 8.87
C VAL A 87 7.86 12.97 8.30
N VAL A 88 7.82 12.58 7.05
CA VAL A 88 8.99 12.21 6.25
C VAL A 88 9.16 13.28 5.16
N PRO A 89 10.31 13.98 5.09
CA PRO A 89 10.56 14.97 4.07
C PRO A 89 10.28 14.44 2.65
N ASN A 90 9.66 15.24 1.82
CA ASN A 90 9.29 14.90 0.42
C ASN A 90 8.30 13.71 0.28
N TYR A 91 7.70 13.23 1.37
CA TYR A 91 6.66 12.21 1.29
C TYR A 91 5.25 12.82 1.26
N ASN A 92 5.07 13.93 1.94
CA ASN A 92 3.94 14.87 1.86
C ASN A 92 2.55 14.18 1.72
N THR A 93 1.82 14.43 0.64
CA THR A 93 0.47 13.89 0.40
C THR A 93 0.43 12.35 0.40
N MET A 94 1.52 11.67 0.03
CA MET A 94 1.60 10.22 0.13
C MET A 94 1.51 9.73 1.58
N GLY A 95 2.02 10.49 2.55
CA GLY A 95 1.88 10.17 3.97
C GLY A 95 0.41 10.12 4.40
N LEU A 96 -0.39 11.09 3.96
CA LEU A 96 -1.83 11.10 4.22
C LEU A 96 -2.54 9.91 3.55
N ALA A 97 -2.16 9.57 2.32
CA ALA A 97 -2.71 8.41 1.63
C ALA A 97 -2.35 7.09 2.35
N LYS A 98 -1.13 6.96 2.89
CA LYS A 98 -0.73 5.80 3.70
C LYS A 98 -1.48 5.72 5.03
N ALA A 99 -1.75 6.85 5.69
CA ALA A 99 -2.59 6.88 6.89
C ALA A 99 -4.03 6.41 6.59
N ALA A 100 -4.61 6.85 5.48
CA ALA A 100 -5.91 6.40 5.02
C ALA A 100 -5.91 4.90 4.67
N LEU A 101 -4.84 4.40 4.02
CA LEU A 101 -4.65 3.00 3.69
C LEU A 101 -4.60 2.11 4.95
N GLU A 102 -3.89 2.52 5.99
CA GLU A 102 -3.83 1.82 7.28
C GLU A 102 -5.17 1.82 8.00
N SER A 103 -5.89 2.95 7.96
CA SER A 103 -7.25 3.00 8.48
C SER A 103 -8.16 2.04 7.71
N SER A 104 -8.08 2.02 6.37
CA SER A 104 -8.83 1.08 5.53
C SER A 104 -8.53 -0.38 5.89
N THR A 105 -7.29 -0.73 6.22
CA THR A 105 -6.92 -2.07 6.67
C THR A 105 -7.70 -2.48 7.93
N ARG A 106 -7.84 -1.59 8.90
CA ARG A 106 -8.62 -1.87 10.13
C ARG A 106 -10.11 -2.09 9.85
N TYR A 107 -10.70 -1.26 8.98
CA TYR A 107 -12.10 -1.43 8.58
C TYR A 107 -12.31 -2.71 7.76
N LEU A 108 -11.37 -3.05 6.87
CA LEU A 108 -11.41 -4.31 6.14
C LEU A 108 -11.29 -5.51 7.08
N ALA A 109 -10.37 -5.48 8.06
CA ALA A 109 -10.24 -6.55 9.05
C ALA A 109 -11.55 -6.79 9.81
N ALA A 110 -12.23 -5.72 10.23
CA ALA A 110 -13.51 -5.82 10.92
C ALA A 110 -14.63 -6.36 10.01
N SER A 111 -14.66 -5.94 8.75
CA SER A 111 -15.68 -6.34 7.78
C SER A 111 -15.47 -7.76 7.25
N LEU A 112 -14.25 -8.09 6.86
CA LEU A 112 -13.87 -9.36 6.24
C LEU A 112 -13.68 -10.50 7.25
N GLY A 113 -13.38 -10.17 8.51
CA GLY A 113 -13.17 -11.15 9.57
C GLY A 113 -14.37 -12.08 9.79
N ARG A 114 -15.58 -11.59 9.57
CA ARG A 114 -16.81 -12.41 9.64
C ARG A 114 -16.90 -13.46 8.53
N GLU A 115 -16.18 -13.25 7.44
CA GLU A 115 -16.05 -14.22 6.34
C GLU A 115 -14.82 -15.13 6.49
N GLY A 116 -14.10 -15.04 7.62
CA GLY A 116 -12.86 -15.77 7.87
C GLY A 116 -11.64 -15.23 7.09
N ILE A 117 -11.74 -14.03 6.54
CA ILE A 117 -10.70 -13.41 5.72
C ILE A 117 -9.91 -12.41 6.58
N ARG A 118 -8.58 -12.52 6.56
CA ARG A 118 -7.67 -11.63 7.29
C ARG A 118 -7.28 -10.43 6.43
N ALA A 119 -7.10 -9.26 7.07
CA ALA A 119 -6.59 -8.06 6.40
C ALA A 119 -5.43 -7.47 7.20
N ASN A 120 -4.29 -7.32 6.57
CA ASN A 120 -3.06 -6.84 7.19
C ASN A 120 -2.37 -5.77 6.34
N ALA A 121 -1.45 -5.03 6.96
CA ALA A 121 -0.56 -4.11 6.29
C ALA A 121 0.88 -4.32 6.78
N ILE A 122 1.84 -4.29 5.88
CA ILE A 122 3.27 -4.32 6.21
C ILE A 122 3.80 -2.89 6.10
N SER A 123 4.29 -2.34 7.21
CA SER A 123 5.05 -1.09 7.23
C SER A 123 6.53 -1.43 7.06
N ALA A 124 6.95 -1.57 5.83
CA ALA A 124 8.33 -1.88 5.50
C ALA A 124 9.23 -0.65 5.65
N GLY A 125 10.50 -0.86 6.00
CA GLY A 125 11.53 0.16 5.88
C GLY A 125 11.76 0.56 4.40
N PRO A 126 12.56 1.61 4.15
CA PRO A 126 12.80 2.04 2.78
C PRO A 126 13.59 0.99 1.99
N ILE A 127 13.09 0.65 0.81
CA ILE A 127 13.70 -0.30 -0.12
C ILE A 127 13.90 0.43 -1.45
N LYS A 128 15.06 0.21 -2.08
CA LYS A 128 15.36 0.75 -3.40
C LYS A 128 14.49 0.08 -4.47
N THR A 129 13.35 0.66 -4.77
CA THR A 129 12.41 0.22 -5.81
C THR A 129 12.24 1.29 -6.87
N LEU A 130 11.62 0.95 -8.00
CA LEU A 130 11.27 1.91 -9.04
C LEU A 130 10.36 3.03 -8.49
N ALA A 131 9.35 2.67 -7.71
CA ALA A 131 8.45 3.64 -7.06
C ALA A 131 9.20 4.58 -6.09
N ALA A 132 10.12 4.05 -5.30
CA ALA A 132 10.92 4.84 -4.37
C ALA A 132 11.89 5.80 -5.09
N SER A 133 12.31 5.50 -6.30
CA SER A 133 13.18 6.38 -7.11
C SER A 133 12.51 7.71 -7.48
N GLY A 134 11.18 7.79 -7.42
CA GLY A 134 10.42 9.03 -7.62
C GLY A 134 10.47 10.00 -6.43
N ILE A 135 10.90 9.55 -5.25
CA ILE A 135 11.02 10.39 -4.05
C ILE A 135 12.33 11.17 -4.09
N GLN A 136 12.23 12.48 -3.95
CA GLN A 136 13.41 13.34 -3.92
C GLN A 136 14.34 12.97 -2.75
N ASP A 137 15.65 12.96 -3.00
CA ASP A 137 16.68 12.63 -2.01
C ASP A 137 16.57 11.23 -1.37
N PHE A 138 15.90 10.28 -2.01
CA PHE A 138 15.70 8.93 -1.46
C PHE A 138 16.99 8.23 -1.07
N GLY A 139 18.10 8.47 -1.79
CA GLY A 139 19.42 7.93 -1.44
C GLY A 139 19.93 8.41 -0.08
N LYS A 140 19.69 9.67 0.28
CA LYS A 140 20.03 10.22 1.60
C LYS A 140 19.17 9.57 2.70
N LEU A 141 17.87 9.37 2.42
CA LEU A 141 16.96 8.69 3.33
C LEU A 141 17.42 7.26 3.61
N LEU A 142 17.81 6.50 2.59
CA LEU A 142 18.36 5.15 2.75
C LEU A 142 19.57 5.15 3.70
N HIS A 143 20.54 6.04 3.46
CA HIS A 143 21.76 6.13 4.27
C HIS A 143 21.44 6.47 5.74
N VAL A 144 20.54 7.41 5.99
CA VAL A 144 20.11 7.76 7.36
C VAL A 144 19.46 6.55 8.05
N MET A 145 18.62 5.82 7.33
CA MET A 145 17.94 4.65 7.88
C MET A 145 18.89 3.48 8.13
N GLU A 146 19.92 3.28 7.28
CA GLU A 146 20.98 2.30 7.53
C GLU A 146 21.73 2.60 8.81
N GLN A 147 22.08 3.87 9.05
CA GLN A 147 22.76 4.30 10.27
C GLN A 147 21.89 4.19 11.54
N ALA A 148 20.58 4.44 11.40
CA ALA A 148 19.63 4.39 12.50
C ALA A 148 19.16 2.96 12.84
N ALA A 149 19.23 2.03 11.89
CA ALA A 149 18.78 0.66 12.08
C ALA A 149 19.75 -0.12 12.98
N PRO A 150 19.26 -0.81 14.04
CA PRO A 150 20.14 -1.60 14.91
C PRO A 150 20.96 -2.66 14.18
N LEU A 151 20.49 -3.18 13.06
CA LEU A 151 21.21 -4.14 12.21
C LEU A 151 22.21 -3.48 11.26
N GLY A 152 22.34 -2.15 11.25
CA GLY A 152 23.24 -1.41 10.38
C GLY A 152 22.93 -1.53 8.88
N ARG A 153 21.73 -1.91 8.52
CA ARG A 153 21.29 -2.06 7.13
C ARG A 153 19.78 -1.81 6.97
N THR A 154 19.32 -1.56 5.77
CA THR A 154 17.91 -1.54 5.43
C THR A 154 17.34 -2.95 5.24
N VAL A 155 16.01 -3.07 5.25
CA VAL A 155 15.28 -4.30 4.95
C VAL A 155 15.44 -4.67 3.46
N THR A 156 15.38 -5.95 3.16
CA THR A 156 15.41 -6.48 1.79
C THR A 156 14.01 -6.78 1.26
N THR A 157 13.86 -6.85 -0.06
CA THR A 157 12.61 -7.30 -0.70
C THR A 157 12.24 -8.72 -0.30
N GLU A 158 13.22 -9.60 -0.09
CA GLU A 158 13.01 -10.97 0.35
C GLU A 158 12.44 -11.04 1.78
N GLU A 159 12.95 -10.22 2.71
CA GLU A 159 12.43 -10.15 4.08
C GLU A 159 10.98 -9.66 4.11
N VAL A 160 10.63 -8.69 3.26
CA VAL A 160 9.24 -8.23 3.10
C VAL A 160 8.37 -9.32 2.47
N GLY A 161 8.88 -10.03 1.46
CA GLY A 161 8.20 -11.14 0.83
C GLY A 161 7.93 -12.29 1.81
N ASN A 162 8.91 -12.66 2.64
CA ASN A 162 8.76 -13.70 3.67
C ASN A 162 7.72 -13.28 4.73
N THR A 163 7.69 -11.99 5.12
CA THR A 163 6.67 -11.45 6.02
C THR A 163 5.28 -11.53 5.37
N ALA A 164 5.17 -11.18 4.10
CA ALA A 164 3.92 -11.28 3.36
C ALA A 164 3.41 -12.73 3.25
N ALA A 165 4.32 -13.68 3.04
CA ALA A 165 3.98 -15.10 2.98
C ALA A 165 3.55 -15.69 4.33
N PHE A 166 4.02 -15.11 5.44
CA PHE A 166 3.59 -15.50 6.78
C PHE A 166 2.20 -14.98 7.11
N LEU A 167 1.84 -13.78 6.66
CA LEU A 167 0.56 -13.11 6.93
C LEU A 167 -0.58 -13.64 6.05
#